data_a61fa1dde5f0671ffc10df4f418335fa
#
_entry.id   a61fa1dde5f0671ffc10df4f418335fa
#
_cell.length_a   1.000
_cell.length_b   1.000
_cell.length_c   1.000
_cell.angle_alpha   90.00
_cell.angle_beta   90.00
_cell.angle_gamma   90.00
#
_symmetry.space_group_name_H-M   'P 1'
#
loop_
_entity.id
_entity.type
_entity.pdbx_description
1 polymer ?
#
loop_
_entity_poly.entity_id
_entity_poly.type
_entity_poly.pdbx_seq_one_letter_code
_entity_poly.pdbx_strand_id
1 'polypeptide(L)'
;MTKHAAAEVDLGQALRKQLQALLDGGQAHATFDQAVKDFPAKLRGVVPEGLPYSGWQILEHIRLAQRDILDFSDNADGSYKQHKWPEDYWPKAAAPKNDSDWEKSIAQIRADRKAFEKLLKSADDAELVKPFAWGDGQNLLRQALLLADHDAYHLGELVVVRRLVGAWKK
;
A
#
# COMPACT_ATOMS: atom_id res chain seq x y z
N MET A 1 41.19 26.83 13.92
CA MET A 1 39.72 26.70 13.97
C MET A 1 39.23 26.20 12.61
N THR A 2 39.10 24.91 12.47
CA THR A 2 38.60 24.25 11.24
C THR A 2 37.07 24.38 11.23
N LYS A 3 36.54 25.23 10.35
CA LYS A 3 35.09 25.24 10.05
C LYS A 3 34.74 23.88 9.44
N HIS A 4 34.02 23.05 10.18
CA HIS A 4 33.30 21.93 9.55
C HIS A 4 32.30 22.56 8.59
N ALA A 5 32.52 22.45 7.28
CA ALA A 5 31.49 22.72 6.29
C ALA A 5 30.37 21.69 6.58
N ALA A 6 29.18 22.19 6.94
CA ALA A 6 28.01 21.32 7.03
C ALA A 6 27.82 20.69 5.66
N ALA A 7 27.79 19.36 5.61
CA ALA A 7 27.49 18.66 4.37
C ALA A 7 26.13 19.19 3.85
N GLU A 8 26.10 19.62 2.60
CA GLU A 8 24.87 20.07 1.94
C GLU A 8 23.86 18.91 1.99
N VAL A 9 22.70 19.17 2.61
CA VAL A 9 21.65 18.15 2.72
C VAL A 9 20.99 18.00 1.38
N ASP A 10 21.14 16.86 0.73
CA ASP A 10 20.39 16.49 -0.46
C ASP A 10 18.93 16.20 -0.05
N LEU A 11 18.04 17.17 -0.26
CA LEU A 11 16.65 17.11 0.11
C LEU A 11 15.91 16.01 -0.67
N GLY A 12 16.22 15.82 -1.96
CA GLY A 12 15.60 14.79 -2.78
C GLY A 12 15.94 13.38 -2.29
N GLN A 13 17.20 13.13 -1.99
CA GLN A 13 17.65 11.87 -1.41
C GLN A 13 17.02 11.61 -0.04
N ALA A 14 17.00 12.63 0.83
CA ALA A 14 16.39 12.53 2.15
C ALA A 14 14.90 12.21 2.06
N LEU A 15 14.17 12.87 1.15
CA LEU A 15 12.74 12.64 0.93
C LEU A 15 12.47 11.22 0.42
N ARG A 16 13.19 10.74 -0.61
CA ARG A 16 13.05 9.37 -1.11
C ARG A 16 13.32 8.33 -0.04
N LYS A 17 14.32 8.55 0.81
CA LYS A 17 14.62 7.67 1.94
C LYS A 17 13.45 7.58 2.92
N GLN A 18 12.78 8.70 3.23
CA GLN A 18 11.65 8.70 4.15
C GLN A 18 10.39 8.08 3.51
N LEU A 19 10.15 8.33 2.21
CA LEU A 19 9.07 7.67 1.48
C LEU A 19 9.26 6.14 1.45
N GLN A 20 10.47 5.68 1.16
CA GLN A 20 10.79 4.25 1.21
C GLN A 20 10.52 3.66 2.60
N ALA A 21 10.96 4.34 3.66
CA ALA A 21 10.76 3.89 5.02
C ALA A 21 9.27 3.84 5.42
N LEU A 22 8.44 4.75 4.91
CA LEU A 22 6.98 4.72 5.09
C LEU A 22 6.34 3.52 4.38
N LEU A 23 6.76 3.24 3.14
CA LEU A 23 6.25 2.11 2.35
C LEU A 23 6.67 0.76 2.95
N ASP A 24 7.88 0.65 3.46
CA ASP A 24 8.36 -0.54 4.18
C ASP A 24 7.56 -0.80 5.46
N GLY A 25 7.07 0.26 6.10
CA GLY A 25 6.29 0.21 7.34
C GLY A 25 7.11 -0.16 8.58
N GLY A 26 6.43 -0.48 9.66
CA GLY A 26 7.06 -1.01 10.90
C GLY A 26 7.72 0.02 11.81
N GLN A 27 7.63 1.32 11.50
CA GLN A 27 8.17 2.37 12.35
C GLN A 27 7.25 2.72 13.52
N ALA A 28 5.94 2.83 13.26
CA ALA A 28 4.96 3.27 14.25
C ALA A 28 3.84 2.24 14.51
N HIS A 29 3.65 1.29 13.62
CA HIS A 29 2.59 0.28 13.70
C HIS A 29 3.04 -1.05 13.10
N ALA A 30 2.18 -2.08 13.15
CA ALA A 30 2.47 -3.39 12.59
C ALA A 30 2.77 -3.29 11.07
N THR A 31 3.74 -4.08 10.60
CA THR A 31 4.02 -4.21 9.17
C THR A 31 2.91 -5.00 8.47
N PHE A 32 2.85 -4.90 7.13
CA PHE A 32 1.98 -5.74 6.31
C PHE A 32 2.19 -7.23 6.61
N ASP A 33 3.45 -7.68 6.66
CA ASP A 33 3.77 -9.08 6.92
C ASP A 33 3.30 -9.54 8.31
N GLN A 34 3.42 -8.70 9.33
CA GLN A 34 2.84 -9.01 10.66
C GLN A 34 1.32 -9.06 10.62
N ALA A 35 0.67 -8.17 9.87
CA ALA A 35 -0.78 -8.11 9.77
C ALA A 35 -1.39 -9.33 9.06
N VAL A 36 -0.70 -9.95 8.10
CA VAL A 36 -1.20 -11.12 7.37
C VAL A 36 -0.69 -12.46 7.92
N LYS A 37 0.42 -12.45 8.69
CA LYS A 37 1.08 -13.66 9.19
C LYS A 37 0.13 -14.52 10.03
N ASP A 38 0.11 -15.82 9.76
CA ASP A 38 -0.64 -16.83 10.54
C ASP A 38 -2.14 -16.48 10.75
N PHE A 39 -2.75 -15.79 9.79
CA PHE A 39 -4.19 -15.53 9.85
C PHE A 39 -4.94 -16.82 9.49
N PRO A 40 -5.66 -17.46 10.45
CA PRO A 40 -6.28 -18.76 10.21
C PRO A 40 -7.30 -18.72 9.07
N ALA A 41 -7.23 -19.67 8.13
CA ALA A 41 -8.07 -19.72 6.94
C ALA A 41 -9.57 -19.58 7.25
N LYS A 42 -10.05 -20.27 8.28
CA LYS A 42 -11.46 -20.25 8.72
C LYS A 42 -11.94 -18.88 9.23
N LEU A 43 -11.03 -17.96 9.56
CA LEU A 43 -11.35 -16.63 10.11
C LEU A 43 -11.21 -15.50 9.11
N ARG A 44 -10.57 -15.74 7.93
CA ARG A 44 -10.30 -14.71 6.93
C ARG A 44 -11.57 -14.07 6.33
N GLY A 45 -12.65 -14.85 6.26
CA GLY A 45 -13.96 -14.42 5.74
C GLY A 45 -14.97 -14.02 6.80
N VAL A 46 -14.61 -14.06 8.08
CA VAL A 46 -15.51 -13.65 9.17
C VAL A 46 -15.59 -12.14 9.21
N VAL A 47 -16.81 -11.59 9.13
CA VAL A 47 -17.11 -10.18 9.35
C VAL A 47 -17.44 -10.01 10.83
N PRO A 48 -16.63 -9.28 11.61
CA PRO A 48 -16.94 -9.05 13.03
C PRO A 48 -18.20 -8.20 13.19
N GLU A 49 -18.92 -8.39 14.29
CA GLU A 49 -20.06 -7.54 14.63
C GLU A 49 -19.64 -6.06 14.71
N GLY A 50 -20.42 -5.20 14.09
CA GLY A 50 -20.18 -3.75 14.03
C GLY A 50 -19.14 -3.29 13.01
N LEU A 51 -18.52 -4.20 12.23
CA LEU A 51 -17.65 -3.85 11.13
C LEU A 51 -18.28 -4.24 9.77
N PRO A 52 -17.99 -3.49 8.69
CA PRO A 52 -18.60 -3.75 7.38
C PRO A 52 -17.85 -4.83 6.57
N TYR A 53 -16.61 -5.18 6.94
CA TYR A 53 -15.73 -6.00 6.11
C TYR A 53 -15.04 -7.10 6.89
N SER A 54 -14.75 -8.21 6.19
CA SER A 54 -13.89 -9.30 6.65
C SER A 54 -12.40 -8.98 6.43
N GLY A 55 -11.51 -9.79 7.03
CA GLY A 55 -10.07 -9.68 6.78
C GLY A 55 -9.70 -9.92 5.32
N TRP A 56 -10.42 -10.79 4.60
CA TRP A 56 -10.25 -11.00 3.16
C TRP A 56 -10.62 -9.76 2.34
N GLN A 57 -11.75 -9.14 2.65
CA GLN A 57 -12.20 -7.95 1.92
C GLN A 57 -11.24 -6.78 2.09
N ILE A 58 -10.71 -6.57 3.28
CA ILE A 58 -9.70 -5.54 3.53
C ILE A 58 -8.39 -5.85 2.78
N LEU A 59 -7.92 -7.09 2.80
CA LEU A 59 -6.71 -7.49 2.07
C LEU A 59 -6.86 -7.23 0.55
N GLU A 60 -7.99 -7.62 -0.03
CA GLU A 60 -8.26 -7.42 -1.45
C GLU A 60 -8.43 -5.94 -1.79
N HIS A 61 -9.02 -5.14 -0.90
CA HIS A 61 -9.11 -3.71 -1.09
C HIS A 61 -7.72 -3.06 -1.14
N ILE A 62 -6.82 -3.42 -0.22
CA ILE A 62 -5.42 -2.97 -0.26
C ILE A 62 -4.78 -3.36 -1.61
N ARG A 63 -4.95 -4.61 -2.05
CA ARG A 63 -4.39 -5.10 -3.32
C ARG A 63 -4.89 -4.32 -4.52
N LEU A 64 -6.20 -4.11 -4.60
CA LEU A 64 -6.84 -3.41 -5.73
C LEU A 64 -6.45 -1.94 -5.77
N ALA A 65 -6.50 -1.24 -4.64
CA ALA A 65 -6.13 0.16 -4.55
C ALA A 65 -4.63 0.39 -4.83
N GLN A 66 -3.76 -0.45 -4.26
CA GLN A 66 -2.33 -0.37 -4.52
C GLN A 66 -1.99 -0.61 -6.00
N ARG A 67 -2.66 -1.59 -6.62
CA ARG A 67 -2.49 -1.85 -8.06
C ARG A 67 -2.93 -0.66 -8.89
N ASP A 68 -4.08 -0.06 -8.61
CA ASP A 68 -4.59 1.13 -9.29
C ASP A 68 -3.62 2.32 -9.15
N ILE A 69 -3.12 2.58 -7.94
CA ILE A 69 -2.12 3.64 -7.71
C ILE A 69 -0.84 3.38 -8.53
N LEU A 70 -0.38 2.14 -8.59
CA LEU A 70 0.80 1.76 -9.39
C LEU A 70 0.54 1.97 -10.88
N ASP A 71 -0.56 1.43 -11.42
CA ASP A 71 -0.91 1.52 -12.84
C ASP A 71 -1.11 2.97 -13.27
N PHE A 72 -1.73 3.80 -12.43
CA PHE A 72 -1.84 5.23 -12.66
C PHE A 72 -0.47 5.92 -12.67
N SER A 73 0.44 5.52 -11.79
CA SER A 73 1.77 6.15 -11.67
C SER A 73 2.72 5.74 -12.78
N ASP A 74 2.58 4.54 -13.33
CA ASP A 74 3.42 3.96 -14.42
C ASP A 74 2.69 3.97 -15.76
N ASN A 75 1.94 5.03 -16.06
CA ASN A 75 1.09 5.12 -17.25
C ASN A 75 1.75 5.91 -18.42
N ALA A 76 3.04 5.78 -18.61
CA ALA A 76 3.72 6.48 -19.71
C ALA A 76 3.25 6.00 -21.10
N ASP A 77 2.73 4.80 -21.22
CA ASP A 77 2.18 4.21 -22.44
C ASP A 77 0.69 4.51 -22.68
N GLY A 78 0.01 5.18 -21.73
CA GLY A 78 -1.41 5.50 -21.81
C GLY A 78 -2.34 4.32 -21.65
N SER A 79 -1.88 3.21 -21.08
CA SER A 79 -2.66 1.96 -20.91
C SER A 79 -3.60 1.97 -19.70
N TYR A 80 -3.41 2.90 -18.75
CA TYR A 80 -4.22 3.00 -17.54
C TYR A 80 -5.70 3.19 -17.85
N LYS A 81 -6.55 2.46 -17.13
CA LYS A 81 -8.01 2.59 -17.17
C LYS A 81 -8.55 2.87 -15.79
N GLN A 82 -9.22 4.00 -15.65
CA GLN A 82 -9.85 4.38 -14.40
C GLN A 82 -10.90 3.36 -13.95
N HIS A 83 -10.80 2.94 -12.71
CA HIS A 83 -11.76 2.07 -12.04
C HIS A 83 -12.96 2.84 -11.49
N LYS A 84 -14.09 2.17 -11.33
CA LYS A 84 -15.29 2.74 -10.73
C LYS A 84 -15.23 2.61 -9.21
N TRP A 85 -15.33 3.75 -8.52
CA TRP A 85 -15.43 3.77 -7.07
C TRP A 85 -16.88 3.68 -6.62
N PRO A 86 -17.20 2.89 -5.58
CA PRO A 86 -16.31 1.97 -4.84
C PRO A 86 -16.31 0.53 -5.42
N GLU A 87 -17.07 0.25 -6.48
CA GLU A 87 -17.46 -1.08 -6.95
C GLU A 87 -16.25 -1.95 -7.34
N ASP A 88 -15.23 -1.34 -7.99
CA ASP A 88 -14.07 -2.07 -8.50
C ASP A 88 -12.97 -2.25 -7.43
N TYR A 89 -13.11 -1.60 -6.25
CA TYR A 89 -12.10 -1.64 -5.19
C TYR A 89 -12.44 -2.57 -4.03
N TRP A 90 -13.68 -3.08 -3.97
CA TRP A 90 -14.12 -3.95 -2.90
C TRP A 90 -14.64 -5.28 -3.42
N PRO A 91 -14.06 -6.42 -3.00
CA PRO A 91 -14.58 -7.72 -3.41
C PRO A 91 -15.95 -7.98 -2.79
N LYS A 92 -16.88 -8.53 -3.57
CA LYS A 92 -18.22 -8.90 -3.10
C LYS A 92 -18.19 -10.10 -2.13
N ALA A 93 -17.26 -11.03 -2.36
CA ALA A 93 -17.12 -12.22 -1.53
C ALA A 93 -16.44 -11.87 -0.21
N ALA A 94 -17.04 -12.25 0.92
CA ALA A 94 -16.46 -12.03 2.25
C ALA A 94 -15.23 -12.92 2.53
N ALA A 95 -15.07 -14.04 1.82
CA ALA A 95 -13.98 -14.99 2.02
C ALA A 95 -13.26 -15.30 0.71
N PRO A 96 -11.95 -15.67 0.75
CA PRO A 96 -11.26 -16.21 -0.41
C PRO A 96 -11.89 -17.56 -0.79
N LYS A 97 -11.84 -17.93 -2.08
CA LYS A 97 -12.36 -19.23 -2.54
C LYS A 97 -11.55 -20.41 -1.97
N ASN A 98 -10.28 -20.18 -1.73
CA ASN A 98 -9.32 -21.17 -1.20
C ASN A 98 -8.08 -20.47 -0.63
N ASP A 99 -7.19 -21.22 0.02
CA ASP A 99 -5.95 -20.68 0.59
C ASP A 99 -5.00 -20.09 -0.48
N SER A 100 -4.99 -20.66 -1.68
CA SER A 100 -4.16 -20.16 -2.78
C SER A 100 -4.53 -18.73 -3.20
N ASP A 101 -5.81 -18.35 -3.14
CA ASP A 101 -6.23 -16.98 -3.49
C ASP A 101 -5.73 -15.97 -2.44
N TRP A 102 -5.77 -16.35 -1.15
CA TRP A 102 -5.19 -15.54 -0.08
C TRP A 102 -3.68 -15.30 -0.29
N GLU A 103 -2.92 -16.35 -0.57
CA GLU A 103 -1.48 -16.25 -0.79
C GLU A 103 -1.13 -15.49 -2.08
N LYS A 104 -1.92 -15.63 -3.14
CA LYS A 104 -1.75 -14.85 -4.38
C LYS A 104 -1.96 -13.36 -4.14
N SER A 105 -2.96 -12.97 -3.34
CA SER A 105 -3.21 -11.57 -3.01
C SER A 105 -2.05 -10.97 -2.22
N ILE A 106 -1.52 -11.69 -1.24
CA ILE A 106 -0.33 -11.28 -0.49
C ILE A 106 0.89 -11.13 -1.42
N ALA A 107 1.12 -12.11 -2.29
CA ALA A 107 2.23 -12.07 -3.25
C ALA A 107 2.10 -10.88 -4.22
N GLN A 108 0.89 -10.59 -4.69
CA GLN A 108 0.63 -9.45 -5.59
C GLN A 108 0.88 -8.11 -4.88
N ILE A 109 0.39 -7.92 -3.66
CA ILE A 109 0.64 -6.71 -2.87
C ILE A 109 2.16 -6.47 -2.72
N ARG A 110 2.92 -7.52 -2.39
CA ARG A 110 4.38 -7.42 -2.29
C ARG A 110 5.06 -7.07 -3.61
N ALA A 111 4.60 -7.66 -4.71
CA ALA A 111 5.14 -7.40 -6.05
C ALA A 111 4.86 -5.96 -6.50
N ASP A 112 3.63 -5.48 -6.33
CA ASP A 112 3.22 -4.14 -6.71
C ASP A 112 3.93 -3.07 -5.87
N ARG A 113 4.14 -3.31 -4.57
CA ARG A 113 4.96 -2.44 -3.72
C ARG A 113 6.39 -2.32 -4.23
N LYS A 114 7.03 -3.44 -4.56
CA LYS A 114 8.39 -3.42 -5.13
C LYS A 114 8.45 -2.70 -6.47
N ALA A 115 7.42 -2.83 -7.31
CA ALA A 115 7.35 -2.11 -8.56
C ALA A 115 7.23 -0.59 -8.31
N PHE A 116 6.37 -0.16 -7.38
CA PHE A 116 6.25 1.25 -7.01
C PHE A 116 7.54 1.82 -6.41
N GLU A 117 8.22 1.08 -5.53
CA GLU A 117 9.53 1.46 -5.00
C GLU A 117 10.58 1.64 -6.10
N LYS A 118 10.52 0.80 -7.16
CA LYS A 118 11.40 0.94 -8.31
C LYS A 118 11.14 2.26 -9.05
N LEU A 119 9.87 2.66 -9.23
CA LEU A 119 9.54 3.97 -9.81
C LEU A 119 10.13 5.12 -8.98
N LEU A 120 9.96 5.08 -7.65
CA LEU A 120 10.53 6.09 -6.75
C LEU A 120 12.06 6.17 -6.83
N LYS A 121 12.74 5.04 -6.96
CA LYS A 121 14.21 4.97 -7.05
C LYS A 121 14.75 5.46 -8.40
N SER A 122 13.99 5.28 -9.48
CA SER A 122 14.39 5.68 -10.83
C SER A 122 14.13 7.17 -11.13
N ALA A 123 13.16 7.78 -10.43
CA ALA A 123 12.80 9.19 -10.64
C ALA A 123 13.87 10.15 -10.10
N ASP A 124 14.21 11.17 -10.85
CA ASP A 124 14.99 12.31 -10.36
C ASP A 124 14.11 13.25 -9.51
N ASP A 125 14.70 14.32 -8.98
CA ASP A 125 13.99 15.24 -8.08
C ASP A 125 12.89 16.02 -8.80
N ALA A 126 13.10 16.36 -10.06
CA ALA A 126 12.10 17.05 -10.86
C ALA A 126 10.94 16.12 -11.23
N GLU A 127 11.22 14.89 -11.61
CA GLU A 127 10.23 13.85 -11.93
C GLU A 127 9.37 13.50 -10.72
N LEU A 128 9.95 13.48 -9.51
CA LEU A 128 9.23 13.18 -8.28
C LEU A 128 8.05 14.14 -8.05
N VAL A 129 8.19 15.41 -8.37
CA VAL A 129 7.19 16.46 -8.13
C VAL A 129 6.48 16.95 -9.38
N LYS A 130 6.94 16.55 -10.57
CA LYS A 130 6.32 16.93 -11.85
C LYS A 130 4.94 16.29 -11.98
N PRO A 131 3.89 17.07 -12.26
CA PRO A 131 2.57 16.51 -12.52
C PRO A 131 2.60 15.53 -13.70
N PHE A 132 1.89 14.41 -13.56
CA PHE A 132 1.68 13.47 -14.65
C PHE A 132 0.88 14.14 -15.78
N ALA A 133 1.27 13.87 -17.03
CA ALA A 133 0.59 14.43 -18.21
C ALA A 133 -0.85 13.93 -18.37
N TRP A 134 -1.19 12.82 -17.76
CA TRP A 134 -2.51 12.15 -17.79
C TRP A 134 -3.37 12.38 -16.55
N GLY A 135 -2.91 13.19 -15.60
CA GLY A 135 -3.59 13.45 -14.33
C GLY A 135 -4.02 14.91 -14.17
N ASP A 136 -4.72 15.18 -13.09
CA ASP A 136 -5.19 16.52 -12.70
C ASP A 136 -4.27 17.14 -11.63
N GLY A 137 -2.95 17.11 -11.89
CA GLY A 137 -1.93 17.64 -10.99
C GLY A 137 -1.30 16.60 -10.05
N GLN A 138 -1.70 15.32 -10.12
CA GLN A 138 -1.03 14.26 -9.39
C GLN A 138 0.41 14.09 -9.88
N ASN A 139 1.30 13.74 -8.96
CA ASN A 139 2.71 13.45 -9.22
C ASN A 139 3.17 12.23 -8.40
N LEU A 140 4.38 11.76 -8.63
CA LEU A 140 4.88 10.54 -8.01
C LEU A 140 5.02 10.69 -6.48
N LEU A 141 5.41 11.87 -5.98
CA LEU A 141 5.46 12.14 -4.53
C LEU A 141 4.09 11.99 -3.89
N ARG A 142 3.06 12.62 -4.49
CA ARG A 142 1.69 12.53 -3.99
C ARG A 142 1.18 11.09 -3.99
N GLN A 143 1.49 10.31 -5.02
CA GLN A 143 1.10 8.90 -5.10
C GLN A 143 1.81 8.03 -4.06
N ALA A 144 3.08 8.30 -3.77
CA ALA A 144 3.81 7.60 -2.72
C ALA A 144 3.22 7.86 -1.33
N LEU A 145 2.87 9.11 -1.03
CA LEU A 145 2.21 9.49 0.22
C LEU A 145 0.82 8.86 0.33
N LEU A 146 0.03 8.89 -0.76
CA LEU A 146 -1.29 8.27 -0.80
C LEU A 146 -1.21 6.76 -0.55
N LEU A 147 -0.28 6.08 -1.21
CA LEU A 147 -0.08 4.63 -1.03
C LEU A 147 0.28 4.29 0.42
N ALA A 148 1.22 5.03 1.01
CA ALA A 148 1.63 4.81 2.39
C ALA A 148 0.50 5.07 3.40
N ASP A 149 -0.26 6.15 3.22
CA ASP A 149 -1.39 6.53 4.08
C ASP A 149 -2.53 5.49 3.97
N HIS A 150 -2.92 5.13 2.76
CA HIS A 150 -3.95 4.14 2.49
C HIS A 150 -3.61 2.77 3.08
N ASP A 151 -2.38 2.30 2.85
CA ASP A 151 -1.92 1.03 3.40
C ASP A 151 -1.90 1.07 4.94
N ALA A 152 -1.42 2.14 5.55
CA ALA A 152 -1.38 2.29 7.01
C ALA A 152 -2.79 2.24 7.61
N TYR A 153 -3.77 2.94 6.99
CA TYR A 153 -5.16 2.95 7.42
C TYR A 153 -5.77 1.54 7.40
N HIS A 154 -5.70 0.86 6.26
CA HIS A 154 -6.32 -0.46 6.09
C HIS A 154 -5.57 -1.59 6.82
N LEU A 155 -4.26 -1.47 7.03
CA LEU A 155 -3.53 -2.37 7.92
C LEU A 155 -4.00 -2.25 9.37
N GLY A 156 -4.29 -1.03 9.82
CA GLY A 156 -4.90 -0.80 11.13
C GLY A 156 -6.25 -1.51 11.25
N GLU A 157 -7.13 -1.38 10.25
CA GLU A 157 -8.41 -2.09 10.20
C GLU A 157 -8.23 -3.61 10.19
N LEU A 158 -7.30 -4.14 9.39
CA LEU A 158 -7.01 -5.58 9.35
C LEU A 158 -6.57 -6.11 10.71
N VAL A 159 -5.73 -5.37 11.43
CA VAL A 159 -5.31 -5.73 12.80
C VAL A 159 -6.51 -5.71 13.77
N VAL A 160 -7.41 -4.72 13.65
CA VAL A 160 -8.65 -4.65 14.45
C VAL A 160 -9.55 -5.86 14.16
N VAL A 161 -9.81 -6.17 12.88
CA VAL A 161 -10.57 -7.38 12.50
C VAL A 161 -9.95 -8.63 13.12
N ARG A 162 -8.63 -8.81 12.99
CA ARG A 162 -7.93 -9.98 13.56
C ARG A 162 -8.06 -10.08 15.07
N ARG A 163 -8.06 -8.95 15.79
CA ARG A 163 -8.30 -8.93 17.25
C ARG A 163 -9.71 -9.38 17.59
N LEU A 164 -10.70 -8.85 16.87
CA LEU A 164 -12.11 -9.16 17.12
C LEU A 164 -12.47 -10.63 16.83
N VAL A 165 -11.85 -11.24 15.80
CA VAL A 165 -12.03 -12.66 15.50
C VAL A 165 -11.09 -13.59 16.29
N GLY A 166 -10.29 -13.06 17.23
CA GLY A 166 -9.38 -13.86 18.07
C GLY A 166 -8.13 -14.38 17.33
N ALA A 167 -7.75 -13.78 16.21
CA ALA A 167 -6.63 -14.19 15.34
C ALA A 167 -5.36 -13.34 15.52
N TRP A 168 -5.35 -12.38 16.41
CA TRP A 168 -4.18 -11.55 16.72
C TRP A 168 -3.53 -12.01 18.02
N LYS A 169 -2.34 -12.61 17.92
CA LYS A 169 -1.51 -12.92 19.09
C LYS A 169 -0.61 -11.72 19.40
N LYS A 170 -0.55 -11.38 20.68
CA LYS A 170 0.40 -10.36 21.18
C LYS A 170 1.82 -10.87 21.06
#